data_a928eb3c4a5ce1ee7a302679ccb10b63
#
_entry.id   a928eb3c4a5ce1ee7a302679ccb10b63
#
_cell.length_a   1.000
_cell.length_b   1.000
_cell.length_c   1.000
_cell.angle_alpha   90.00
_cell.angle_beta   90.00
_cell.angle_gamma   90.00
#
_symmetry.space_group_name_H-M   'P 1'
#
loop_
_entity.id
_entity.type
_entity.pdbx_description
1 polymer ?
#
loop_
_entity_poly.entity_id
_entity_poly.type
_entity_poly.pdbx_seq_one_letter_code
_entity_poly.pdbx_strand_id
1 'polypeptide(L)'
;MKHILNFIKGTLFTLWLIIAIFTTICLLSYNDYQVSEFGKYSLLIINNKELRSVYEQDSLVIIKKANEEDYKKGDKILFYSGNPKVVNFINLGEITDVHSENGAQASYYIGDYKLSYDDIIGNVNGSIVYKKAGLILSVIESRWGFMFFVILPTIFL
;
A
#
# COMPACT_ATOMS: atom_id res chain seq x y z
N MET A 1 0.64 16.17 41.90
CA MET A 1 0.84 16.89 40.62
C MET A 1 2.04 16.37 39.81
N LYS A 2 3.26 16.28 40.36
CA LYS A 2 4.46 15.81 39.61
C LYS A 2 4.31 14.43 39.00
N HIS A 3 3.70 13.45 39.67
CA HIS A 3 3.49 12.10 39.16
C HIS A 3 2.55 12.06 37.95
N ILE A 4 1.47 12.85 38.01
CA ILE A 4 0.53 12.95 36.89
C ILE A 4 1.20 13.57 35.67
N LEU A 5 1.99 14.62 35.88
CA LEU A 5 2.72 15.29 34.80
C LEU A 5 3.76 14.35 34.15
N ASN A 6 4.49 13.57 34.97
CA ASN A 6 5.44 12.58 34.45
C ASN A 6 4.74 11.44 33.71
N PHE A 7 3.58 11.00 34.18
CA PHE A 7 2.77 10.00 33.47
C PHE A 7 2.32 10.51 32.11
N ILE A 8 1.79 11.75 32.06
CA ILE A 8 1.36 12.38 30.79
C ILE A 8 2.54 12.51 29.82
N LYS A 9 3.71 12.96 30.29
CA LYS A 9 4.92 13.05 29.45
C LYS A 9 5.35 11.70 28.90
N GLY A 10 5.35 10.66 29.76
CA GLY A 10 5.69 9.29 29.32
C GLY A 10 4.73 8.77 28.26
N THR A 11 3.42 8.99 28.46
CA THR A 11 2.40 8.56 27.49
C THR A 11 2.55 9.28 26.14
N LEU A 12 2.77 10.61 26.16
CA LEU A 12 3.01 11.40 24.94
C LEU A 12 4.28 10.97 24.22
N PHE A 13 5.35 10.70 24.95
CA PHE A 13 6.61 10.21 24.37
C PHE A 13 6.41 8.84 23.71
N THR A 14 5.72 7.91 24.38
CA THR A 14 5.43 6.57 23.82
C THR A 14 4.59 6.68 22.55
N LEU A 15 3.55 7.52 22.56
CA LEU A 15 2.70 7.76 21.39
C LEU A 15 3.51 8.34 20.22
N TRP A 16 4.35 9.34 20.50
CA TRP A 16 5.25 9.91 19.50
C TRP A 16 6.20 8.85 18.93
N LEU A 17 6.78 8.02 19.77
CA LEU A 17 7.70 6.96 19.33
C LEU A 17 7.02 5.98 18.37
N ILE A 18 5.77 5.60 18.68
CA ILE A 18 4.97 4.71 17.80
C ILE A 18 4.75 5.39 16.44
N ILE A 19 4.36 6.67 16.43
CA ILE A 19 4.14 7.42 15.19
C ILE A 19 5.45 7.56 14.40
N ALA A 20 6.58 7.85 15.06
CA ALA A 20 7.87 7.98 14.42
C ALA A 20 8.34 6.66 13.78
N ILE A 21 8.20 5.54 14.49
CA ILE A 21 8.51 4.20 13.95
C ILE A 21 7.61 3.90 12.75
N PHE A 22 6.30 4.10 12.89
CA PHE A 22 5.35 3.84 11.80
C PHE A 22 5.66 4.68 10.55
N THR A 23 5.90 5.97 10.71
CA THR A 23 6.26 6.88 9.62
C THR A 23 7.55 6.43 8.92
N THR A 24 8.56 6.02 9.70
CA THR A 24 9.84 5.54 9.15
C THR A 24 9.65 4.24 8.37
N ILE A 25 8.86 3.29 8.90
CA ILE A 25 8.58 2.03 8.22
C ILE A 25 7.80 2.29 6.92
N CYS A 26 6.79 3.15 6.93
CA CYS A 26 6.05 3.52 5.71
C CYS A 26 6.98 4.10 4.63
N LEU A 27 7.88 5.02 5.01
CA LEU A 27 8.84 5.59 4.05
C LEU A 27 9.82 4.57 3.48
N LEU A 28 10.29 3.61 4.30
CA LEU A 28 11.21 2.57 3.86
C LEU A 28 10.51 1.48 3.04
N SER A 29 9.23 1.29 3.24
CA SER A 29 8.43 0.28 2.52
C SER A 29 7.86 0.79 1.19
N TYR A 30 8.16 2.02 0.83
CA TYR A 30 7.69 2.67 -0.39
C TYR A 30 8.47 2.10 -1.59
N ASN A 31 7.76 1.45 -2.50
CA ASN A 31 8.38 0.91 -3.71
C ASN A 31 8.45 1.96 -4.84
N ASP A 32 9.06 1.59 -5.98
CA ASP A 32 9.19 2.46 -7.16
C ASP A 32 7.82 2.90 -7.74
N TYR A 33 6.76 2.18 -7.39
CA TYR A 33 5.38 2.44 -7.80
C TYR A 33 4.59 3.30 -6.80
N GLN A 34 5.26 3.83 -5.80
CA GLN A 34 4.63 4.65 -4.74
C GLN A 34 3.58 3.88 -3.93
N VAL A 35 3.82 2.61 -3.69
CA VAL A 35 3.01 1.71 -2.86
C VAL A 35 3.84 1.26 -1.68
N SER A 36 3.26 1.34 -0.48
CA SER A 36 3.91 0.81 0.72
C SER A 36 3.61 -0.67 0.85
N GLU A 37 4.64 -1.51 0.72
CA GLU A 37 4.53 -2.96 0.80
C GLU A 37 5.07 -3.51 2.11
N PHE A 38 4.24 -4.31 2.79
CA PHE A 38 4.56 -4.96 4.07
C PHE A 38 4.36 -6.48 3.93
N GLY A 39 5.36 -7.17 3.44
CA GLY A 39 5.27 -8.61 3.17
C GLY A 39 4.20 -8.92 2.12
N LYS A 40 3.07 -9.53 2.53
CA LYS A 40 1.95 -9.83 1.64
C LYS A 40 0.87 -8.72 1.60
N TYR A 41 1.05 -7.64 2.36
CA TYR A 41 0.08 -6.56 2.40
C TYR A 41 0.62 -5.34 1.67
N SER A 42 -0.21 -4.72 0.86
CA SER A 42 0.08 -3.47 0.16
C SER A 42 -0.92 -2.40 0.58
N LEU A 43 -0.42 -1.21 0.86
CA LEU A 43 -1.21 -0.03 1.19
C LEU A 43 -1.19 0.90 -0.03
N LEU A 44 -2.38 1.17 -0.55
CA LEU A 44 -2.56 2.03 -1.73
C LEU A 44 -3.43 3.24 -1.38
N ILE A 45 -3.03 4.40 -1.86
CA ILE A 45 -3.86 5.61 -1.83
C ILE A 45 -4.50 5.79 -3.21
N ILE A 46 -5.81 5.89 -3.25
CA ILE A 46 -6.57 5.97 -4.51
C ILE A 46 -6.50 7.38 -5.08
N ASN A 47 -5.50 7.65 -5.89
CA ASN A 47 -5.32 8.90 -6.64
C ASN A 47 -5.61 8.74 -8.14
N ASN A 48 -5.57 7.50 -8.65
CA ASN A 48 -5.73 7.17 -10.05
C ASN A 48 -7.21 7.17 -10.46
N LYS A 49 -7.53 7.78 -11.63
CA LYS A 49 -8.89 7.81 -12.17
C LYS A 49 -9.45 6.43 -12.51
N GLU A 50 -8.63 5.50 -12.94
CA GLU A 50 -9.04 4.14 -13.30
C GLU A 50 -9.53 3.35 -12.08
N LEU A 51 -8.87 3.51 -10.93
CA LEU A 51 -9.25 2.86 -9.69
C LEU A 51 -10.50 3.48 -9.04
N ARG A 52 -10.89 4.68 -9.45
CA ARG A 52 -12.12 5.34 -8.96
C ARG A 52 -13.40 4.66 -9.43
N SER A 53 -13.33 3.75 -10.40
CA SER A 53 -14.46 2.90 -10.78
C SER A 53 -14.88 1.90 -9.70
N VAL A 54 -13.94 1.54 -8.81
CA VAL A 54 -14.14 0.55 -7.73
C VAL A 54 -13.98 1.17 -6.35
N TYR A 55 -13.11 2.16 -6.20
CA TYR A 55 -12.77 2.80 -4.92
C TYR A 55 -13.03 4.30 -4.96
N GLU A 56 -13.46 4.86 -3.83
CA GLU A 56 -13.57 6.33 -3.72
C GLU A 56 -12.20 7.00 -3.71
N GLN A 57 -12.11 8.20 -4.27
CA GLN A 57 -10.90 9.01 -4.24
C GLN A 57 -10.43 9.25 -2.79
N ASP A 58 -9.11 9.31 -2.59
CA ASP A 58 -8.45 9.54 -1.30
C ASP A 58 -8.73 8.45 -0.26
N SER A 59 -9.25 7.29 -0.68
CA SER A 59 -9.36 6.12 0.17
C SER A 59 -7.99 5.46 0.35
N LEU A 60 -7.78 4.90 1.54
CA LEU A 60 -6.71 3.95 1.81
C LEU A 60 -7.26 2.55 1.55
N VAL A 61 -6.63 1.83 0.65
CA VAL A 61 -6.93 0.43 0.34
C VAL A 61 -5.80 -0.43 0.87
N ILE A 62 -6.14 -1.36 1.75
CA ILE A 62 -5.24 -2.40 2.23
C ILE A 62 -5.60 -3.67 1.47
N ILE A 63 -4.66 -4.16 0.67
CA ILE A 63 -4.86 -5.33 -0.15
C ILE A 63 -3.86 -6.41 0.25
N LYS A 64 -4.32 -7.67 0.30
CA LYS A 64 -3.47 -8.82 0.60
C LYS A 64 -3.19 -9.57 -0.68
N LYS A 65 -1.92 -9.79 -0.99
CA LYS A 65 -1.49 -10.67 -2.06
C LYS A 65 -1.79 -12.11 -1.68
N ALA A 66 -2.56 -12.81 -2.48
CA ALA A 66 -2.84 -14.23 -2.31
C ALA A 66 -1.60 -15.06 -2.70
N ASN A 67 -1.62 -16.38 -2.46
CA ASN A 67 -0.55 -17.22 -2.98
C ASN A 67 -0.73 -17.39 -4.50
N GLU A 68 0.33 -17.76 -5.19
CA GLU A 68 0.35 -17.92 -6.64
C GLU A 68 -0.75 -18.86 -7.14
N GLU A 69 -0.99 -19.96 -6.42
CA GLU A 69 -1.97 -20.99 -6.75
C GLU A 69 -3.45 -20.59 -6.53
N ASP A 70 -3.66 -19.50 -5.77
CA ASP A 70 -5.00 -19.06 -5.39
C ASP A 70 -5.68 -18.20 -6.46
N TYR A 71 -4.90 -17.62 -7.39
CA TYR A 71 -5.43 -16.77 -8.46
C TYR A 71 -6.05 -17.59 -9.58
N LYS A 72 -7.28 -17.24 -9.98
CA LYS A 72 -8.08 -17.96 -10.96
C LYS A 72 -8.63 -17.02 -12.03
N LYS A 73 -9.01 -17.61 -13.16
CA LYS A 73 -9.77 -16.93 -14.19
C LYS A 73 -11.05 -16.32 -13.60
N GLY A 74 -11.32 -15.06 -13.90
CA GLY A 74 -12.43 -14.29 -13.38
C GLY A 74 -12.10 -13.46 -12.13
N ASP A 75 -10.91 -13.64 -11.53
CA ASP A 75 -10.49 -12.81 -10.41
C ASP A 75 -10.19 -11.37 -10.87
N LYS A 76 -10.74 -10.41 -10.14
CA LYS A 76 -10.39 -9.00 -10.33
C LYS A 76 -9.20 -8.65 -9.48
N ILE A 77 -8.12 -8.26 -10.11
CA ILE A 77 -6.84 -7.97 -9.46
C ILE A 77 -6.37 -6.55 -9.74
N LEU A 78 -5.61 -6.02 -8.78
CA LEU A 78 -4.74 -4.87 -8.99
C LEU A 78 -3.36 -5.36 -9.36
N PHE A 79 -2.74 -4.73 -10.33
CA PHE A 79 -1.43 -5.10 -10.82
C PHE A 79 -0.60 -3.89 -11.27
N TYR A 80 0.71 -4.07 -11.24
CA TYR A 80 1.64 -3.10 -11.80
C TYR A 80 1.72 -3.24 -13.31
N SER A 81 1.60 -2.15 -14.04
CA SER A 81 1.77 -2.14 -15.49
C SER A 81 2.70 -1.03 -15.93
N GLY A 82 3.63 -1.39 -16.83
CA GLY A 82 4.47 -0.42 -17.48
C GLY A 82 5.66 0.08 -16.66
N ASN A 83 6.20 1.23 -17.06
CA ASN A 83 7.35 1.83 -16.44
C ASN A 83 6.94 2.65 -15.22
N PRO A 84 7.54 2.46 -14.01
CA PRO A 84 7.22 3.22 -12.81
C PRO A 84 7.44 4.75 -12.93
N LYS A 85 8.10 5.20 -14.00
CA LYS A 85 8.29 6.62 -14.31
C LYS A 85 7.12 7.26 -15.08
N VAL A 86 6.13 6.45 -15.49
CA VAL A 86 4.94 6.91 -16.20
C VAL A 86 3.75 6.95 -15.24
N VAL A 87 2.94 8.00 -15.33
CA VAL A 87 1.72 8.15 -14.53
C VAL A 87 0.74 7.01 -14.87
N ASN A 88 0.10 6.41 -13.86
CA ASN A 88 -0.87 5.30 -13.96
C ASN A 88 -0.27 3.91 -14.16
N PHE A 89 0.60 3.52 -13.25
CA PHE A 89 1.24 2.22 -13.25
C PHE A 89 0.50 1.13 -12.43
N ILE A 90 -0.57 1.49 -11.72
CA ILE A 90 -1.45 0.53 -11.03
C ILE A 90 -2.75 0.47 -11.81
N ASN A 91 -3.05 -0.71 -12.32
CA ASN A 91 -4.24 -0.98 -13.10
C ASN A 91 -5.12 -2.02 -12.43
N LEU A 92 -6.40 -1.98 -12.82
CA LEU A 92 -7.41 -2.95 -12.48
C LEU A 92 -7.69 -3.83 -13.69
N GLY A 93 -7.74 -5.13 -13.51
CA GLY A 93 -8.12 -6.05 -14.58
C GLY A 93 -8.71 -7.34 -14.04
N GLU A 94 -9.39 -8.08 -14.93
CA GLU A 94 -9.93 -9.39 -14.65
C GLU A 94 -9.05 -10.44 -15.34
N ILE A 95 -8.64 -11.46 -14.60
CA ILE A 95 -7.84 -12.56 -15.14
C ILE A 95 -8.67 -13.32 -16.17
N THR A 96 -8.25 -13.28 -17.43
CA THR A 96 -8.91 -13.98 -18.54
C THR A 96 -8.42 -15.40 -18.70
N ASP A 97 -7.16 -15.67 -18.35
CA ASP A 97 -6.57 -17.01 -18.41
C ASP A 97 -5.37 -17.15 -17.47
N VAL A 98 -5.06 -18.38 -17.08
CA VAL A 98 -3.92 -18.72 -16.21
C VAL A 98 -3.17 -19.90 -16.82
N HIS A 99 -1.90 -19.71 -17.14
CA HIS A 99 -1.02 -20.75 -17.65
C HIS A 99 0.04 -21.10 -16.60
N SER A 100 -0.03 -22.34 -16.09
CA SER A 100 0.98 -22.88 -15.18
C SER A 100 1.60 -24.11 -15.87
N GLU A 101 2.88 -23.98 -16.23
CA GLU A 101 3.64 -25.12 -16.70
C GLU A 101 4.35 -25.79 -15.52
N ASN A 102 4.46 -27.13 -15.55
CA ASN A 102 5.06 -27.92 -14.49
C ASN A 102 6.49 -27.40 -14.15
N GLY A 103 6.63 -26.79 -12.97
CA GLY A 103 7.91 -26.27 -12.46
C GLY A 103 8.28 -24.85 -12.89
N ALA A 104 7.46 -24.18 -13.69
CA ALA A 104 7.61 -22.75 -14.03
C ALA A 104 6.63 -21.87 -13.22
N GLN A 105 7.00 -20.61 -13.03
CA GLN A 105 6.13 -19.61 -12.42
C GLN A 105 4.88 -19.40 -13.26
N ALA A 106 3.71 -19.33 -12.62
CA ALA A 106 2.44 -19.13 -13.33
C ALA A 106 2.43 -17.79 -14.07
N SER A 107 1.81 -17.80 -15.26
CA SER A 107 1.55 -16.61 -16.06
C SER A 107 0.06 -16.31 -16.08
N TYR A 108 -0.29 -15.07 -15.80
CA TYR A 108 -1.66 -14.59 -15.77
C TYR A 108 -1.92 -13.69 -16.96
N TYR A 109 -3.09 -13.81 -17.57
CA TYR A 109 -3.45 -13.01 -18.74
C TYR A 109 -4.64 -12.11 -18.41
N ILE A 110 -4.56 -10.86 -18.85
CA ILE A 110 -5.65 -9.89 -18.85
C ILE A 110 -5.84 -9.43 -20.29
N GLY A 111 -6.80 -10.04 -21.00
CA GLY A 111 -6.86 -9.94 -22.45
C GLY A 111 -5.56 -10.45 -23.09
N ASP A 112 -4.90 -9.60 -23.88
CA ASP A 112 -3.62 -9.93 -24.53
C ASP A 112 -2.38 -9.61 -23.65
N TYR A 113 -2.60 -9.07 -22.44
CA TYR A 113 -1.53 -8.64 -21.55
C TYR A 113 -1.09 -9.79 -20.63
N LYS A 114 0.18 -10.16 -20.70
CA LYS A 114 0.77 -11.21 -19.85
C LYS A 114 1.38 -10.58 -18.60
N LEU A 115 1.04 -11.13 -17.45
CA LEU A 115 1.55 -10.74 -16.12
C LEU A 115 2.30 -11.90 -15.47
N SER A 116 3.32 -11.58 -14.69
CA SER A 116 3.91 -12.50 -13.73
C SER A 116 3.22 -12.37 -12.36
N TYR A 117 3.46 -13.33 -11.47
CA TYR A 117 2.98 -13.24 -10.09
C TYR A 117 3.51 -11.99 -9.37
N ASP A 118 4.74 -11.58 -9.69
CA ASP A 118 5.37 -10.40 -9.05
C ASP A 118 4.68 -9.09 -9.42
N ASP A 119 4.07 -9.02 -10.60
CA ASP A 119 3.32 -7.86 -11.06
C ASP A 119 1.97 -7.70 -10.35
N ILE A 120 1.45 -8.76 -9.71
CA ILE A 120 0.16 -8.74 -9.02
C ILE A 120 0.29 -8.12 -7.63
N ILE A 121 -0.51 -7.09 -7.35
CA ILE A 121 -0.61 -6.45 -6.03
C ILE A 121 -1.55 -7.25 -5.13
N GLY A 122 -2.71 -7.66 -5.64
CA GLY A 122 -3.66 -8.49 -4.91
C GLY A 122 -5.06 -8.52 -5.52
N ASN A 123 -5.95 -9.29 -4.89
CA ASN A 123 -7.33 -9.45 -5.33
C ASN A 123 -8.22 -8.35 -4.73
N VAL A 124 -9.02 -7.71 -5.57
CA VAL A 124 -9.94 -6.62 -5.18
C VAL A 124 -10.95 -7.08 -4.14
N ASN A 125 -11.47 -8.30 -4.28
CA ASN A 125 -12.51 -8.84 -3.38
C ASN A 125 -12.02 -9.06 -1.93
N GLY A 126 -10.70 -9.14 -1.72
CA GLY A 126 -10.09 -9.28 -0.39
C GLY A 126 -9.57 -7.96 0.19
N SER A 127 -9.85 -6.83 -0.44
CA SER A 127 -9.35 -5.52 0.01
C SER A 127 -10.17 -4.93 1.15
N ILE A 128 -9.48 -4.26 2.08
CA ILE A 128 -10.10 -3.46 3.14
C ILE A 128 -9.97 -2.00 2.75
N VAL A 129 -11.09 -1.27 2.76
CA VAL A 129 -11.14 0.12 2.30
C VAL A 129 -11.48 1.06 3.44
N TYR A 130 -10.60 2.02 3.72
CA TYR A 130 -10.84 3.11 4.66
C TYR A 130 -11.01 4.42 3.88
N LYS A 131 -12.26 4.90 3.80
CA LYS A 131 -12.59 6.14 3.08
C LYS A 131 -11.86 7.32 3.71
N LYS A 132 -11.29 8.19 2.87
CA LYS A 132 -10.53 9.39 3.25
C LYS A 132 -9.28 9.17 4.11
N ALA A 133 -9.00 7.95 4.54
CA ALA A 133 -7.80 7.66 5.32
C ALA A 133 -6.51 7.77 4.48
N GLY A 134 -6.61 7.70 3.16
CA GLY A 134 -5.49 7.91 2.25
C GLY A 134 -4.87 9.30 2.39
N LEU A 135 -5.66 10.34 2.70
CA LEU A 135 -5.12 11.68 2.96
C LEU A 135 -4.18 11.70 4.18
N ILE A 136 -4.54 10.99 5.25
CA ILE A 136 -3.69 10.90 6.45
C ILE A 136 -2.41 10.17 6.11
N LEU A 137 -2.51 9.03 5.42
CA LEU A 137 -1.35 8.25 5.01
C LEU A 137 -0.45 9.05 4.06
N SER A 138 -1.00 9.79 3.10
CA SER A 138 -0.22 10.62 2.17
C SER A 138 0.61 11.69 2.88
N VAL A 139 0.11 12.26 3.98
CA VAL A 139 0.87 13.18 4.81
C VAL A 139 1.98 12.46 5.56
N ILE A 140 1.68 11.30 6.14
CA ILE A 140 2.65 10.49 6.90
C ILE A 140 3.78 9.99 6.00
N GLU A 141 3.47 9.52 4.80
CA GLU A 141 4.44 9.03 3.79
C GLU A 141 5.19 10.17 3.08
N SER A 142 4.80 11.42 3.29
CA SER A 142 5.46 12.57 2.67
C SER A 142 6.78 12.93 3.38
N ARG A 143 7.70 13.55 2.65
CA ARG A 143 8.93 14.12 3.24
C ARG A 143 8.63 15.15 4.33
N TRP A 144 7.53 15.90 4.18
CA TRP A 144 7.06 16.85 5.17
C TRP A 144 6.51 16.17 6.42
N GLY A 145 5.76 15.08 6.26
CA GLY A 145 5.29 14.26 7.38
C GLY A 145 6.46 13.73 8.21
N PHE A 146 7.48 13.18 7.56
CA PHE A 146 8.69 12.73 8.26
C PHE A 146 9.39 13.88 9.01
N MET A 147 9.51 15.03 8.38
CA MET A 147 10.11 16.20 9.03
C MET A 147 9.32 16.65 10.26
N PHE A 148 7.99 16.73 10.16
CA PHE A 148 7.14 17.21 11.26
C PHE A 148 6.92 16.17 12.37
N PHE A 149 6.78 14.90 12.03
CA PHE A 149 6.45 13.84 13.00
C PHE A 149 7.68 13.17 13.62
N VAL A 150 8.82 13.21 12.93
CA VAL A 150 10.05 12.54 13.39
C VAL A 150 11.13 13.55 13.73
N ILE A 151 11.60 14.34 12.77
CA ILE A 151 12.79 15.20 12.95
C ILE A 151 12.50 16.32 13.95
N LEU A 152 11.43 17.07 13.75
CA LEU A 152 11.14 18.26 14.56
C LEU A 152 10.93 17.92 16.05
N PRO A 153 10.15 16.93 16.43
CA PRO A 153 10.03 16.55 17.85
C PRO A 153 11.34 16.02 18.44
N THR A 154 12.17 15.32 17.64
CA THR A 154 13.48 14.82 18.10
C THR A 154 14.43 15.95 18.49
N ILE A 155 14.35 17.12 17.82
CA ILE A 155 15.18 18.29 18.13
C ILE A 155 14.74 18.95 19.46
N PHE A 156 13.45 18.84 19.82
CA PHE A 156 12.88 19.46 21.02
C PHE A 156 12.81 18.53 22.23
N LEU A 157 13.18 17.26 22.09
CA LEU A 157 13.30 16.28 23.19
C LEU A 157 14.67 16.35 23.85
#